data_8312d6c11f06d4aefc5fb92a25a10613
#
_entry.id   8312d6c11f06d4aefc5fb92a25a10613
#
_cell.length_a   1.000
_cell.length_b   1.000
_cell.length_c   1.000
_cell.angle_alpha   90.00
_cell.angle_beta   90.00
_cell.angle_gamma   90.00
#
_symmetry.space_group_name_H-M   'P 1'
#
loop_
_entity.id
_entity.type
_entity.pdbx_description
1 polymer ?
#
loop_
_entity_poly.entity_id
_entity_poly.type
_entity_poly.pdbx_seq_one_letter_code
_entity_poly.pdbx_strand_id
1 'polypeptide(L)'
;MKKILIITDAWEPQVNGVVTTMTTVVKKLEEKNFKVEVIHPGMFHTFPLPNYPEISVAWNFWDLKKKIEKFDADYMHISVEGPLGVTGRHYCLENNIPYTTCIHTKFPEYVYERFGIGLDVTKGLLKWFHNPAAKTLVNTISHKEELEQDGFTDLVLWSRGFDEKIFYPCPKGGKKKFLLYVGRVAV
;
A
#
# COMPACT_ATOMS: atom_id res chain seq x y z
N MET A 1 13.18 -20.52 7.77
CA MET A 1 11.92 -19.75 7.66
C MET A 1 12.25 -18.53 6.83
N LYS A 2 11.54 -18.31 5.72
CA LYS A 2 11.78 -17.15 4.85
C LYS A 2 11.29 -15.86 5.49
N LYS A 3 12.03 -14.78 5.27
CA LYS A 3 11.79 -13.47 5.86
C LYS A 3 11.23 -12.51 4.81
N ILE A 4 10.15 -11.83 5.16
CA ILE A 4 9.52 -10.81 4.32
C ILE A 4 9.56 -9.47 5.06
N LEU A 5 10.11 -8.45 4.42
CA LEU A 5 10.07 -7.09 4.92
C LEU A 5 9.04 -6.27 4.14
N ILE A 6 8.14 -5.64 4.87
CA ILE A 6 7.15 -4.71 4.33
C ILE A 6 7.50 -3.31 4.79
N ILE A 7 7.63 -2.38 3.85
CA ILE A 7 7.84 -0.95 4.13
C ILE A 7 6.57 -0.20 3.76
N THR A 8 6.03 0.56 4.70
CA THR A 8 4.77 1.29 4.50
C THR A 8 4.74 2.60 5.27
N ASP A 9 4.14 3.65 4.69
CA ASP A 9 3.82 4.89 5.38
C ASP A 9 2.39 4.90 5.95
N ALA A 10 1.59 3.87 5.62
CA ALA A 10 0.23 3.67 6.13
C ALA A 10 0.18 2.45 7.05
N TRP A 11 0.08 2.68 8.36
CA TRP A 11 0.00 1.64 9.39
C TRP A 11 -0.85 2.10 10.58
N GLU A 12 -1.12 1.21 11.51
CA GLU A 12 -1.81 1.55 12.75
C GLU A 12 -1.11 2.73 13.47
N PRO A 13 -1.88 3.64 14.09
CA PRO A 13 -3.32 3.62 14.37
C PRO A 13 -4.23 4.15 13.26
N GLN A 14 -3.74 4.38 12.04
CA GLN A 14 -4.58 4.84 10.94
C GLN A 14 -5.66 3.80 10.61
N VAL A 15 -6.90 4.26 10.36
CA VAL A 15 -8.02 3.41 9.95
C VAL A 15 -8.35 3.67 8.48
N ASN A 16 -7.82 2.84 7.60
CA ASN A 16 -8.08 2.91 6.16
C ASN A 16 -7.92 1.53 5.48
N GLY A 17 -8.34 1.43 4.23
CA GLY A 17 -8.31 0.17 3.47
C GLY A 17 -6.91 -0.40 3.23
N VAL A 18 -5.88 0.44 3.20
CA VAL A 18 -4.48 -0.01 3.03
C VAL A 18 -4.03 -0.73 4.30
N VAL A 19 -4.21 -0.09 5.46
CA VAL A 19 -3.86 -0.67 6.77
C VAL A 19 -4.59 -1.99 6.98
N THR A 20 -5.92 -2.03 6.81
CA THR A 20 -6.71 -3.25 6.95
C THR A 20 -6.22 -4.38 6.03
N THR A 21 -5.89 -4.05 4.79
CA THR A 21 -5.36 -5.04 3.84
C THR A 21 -4.00 -5.55 4.29
N MET A 22 -3.08 -4.66 4.62
CA MET A 22 -1.71 -5.05 4.95
C MET A 22 -1.60 -5.81 6.28
N THR A 23 -2.37 -5.42 7.30
CA THR A 23 -2.43 -6.19 8.57
C THR A 23 -2.98 -7.60 8.35
N THR A 24 -3.98 -7.75 7.48
CA THR A 24 -4.50 -9.06 7.11
C THR A 24 -3.46 -9.89 6.35
N VAL A 25 -2.73 -9.29 5.41
CA VAL A 25 -1.65 -9.95 4.65
C VAL A 25 -0.55 -10.42 5.59
N VAL A 26 -0.09 -9.57 6.51
CA VAL A 26 0.93 -9.94 7.52
C VAL A 26 0.49 -11.17 8.30
N LYS A 27 -0.71 -11.13 8.88
CA LYS A 27 -1.27 -12.26 9.62
C LYS A 27 -1.30 -13.55 8.79
N LYS A 28 -1.72 -13.46 7.52
CA LYS A 28 -1.80 -14.62 6.62
C LYS A 28 -0.43 -15.17 6.22
N LEU A 29 0.58 -14.31 6.09
CA LEU A 29 1.95 -14.73 5.84
C LEU A 29 2.55 -15.43 7.06
N GLU A 30 2.32 -14.91 8.27
CA GLU A 30 2.74 -15.54 9.53
C GLU A 30 2.08 -16.91 9.73
N GLU A 31 0.76 -17.03 9.45
CA GLU A 31 0.04 -18.31 9.45
C GLU A 31 0.67 -19.33 8.46
N LYS A 32 1.37 -18.86 7.43
CA LYS A 32 2.10 -19.68 6.44
C LYS A 32 3.58 -19.87 6.77
N ASN A 33 3.99 -19.61 8.00
CA ASN A 33 5.37 -19.76 8.50
C ASN A 33 6.40 -18.84 7.80
N PHE A 34 6.00 -17.66 7.36
CA PHE A 34 6.95 -16.59 7.03
C PHE A 34 7.25 -15.76 8.28
N LYS A 35 8.49 -15.30 8.39
CA LYS A 35 8.82 -14.25 9.37
C LYS A 35 8.58 -12.91 8.70
N VAL A 36 7.62 -12.13 9.18
CA VAL A 36 7.29 -10.82 8.61
C VAL A 36 7.72 -9.73 9.57
N GLU A 37 8.36 -8.70 9.04
CA GLU A 37 8.59 -7.43 9.74
C GLU A 37 7.98 -6.30 8.93
N VAL A 38 7.34 -5.36 9.62
CA VAL A 38 6.74 -4.18 8.99
C VAL A 38 7.47 -2.96 9.51
N ILE A 39 8.12 -2.22 8.62
CA ILE A 39 8.70 -0.91 8.92
C ILE A 39 7.65 0.16 8.58
N HIS A 40 7.28 0.96 9.59
CA HIS A 40 6.19 1.93 9.49
C HIS A 40 6.51 3.20 10.29
N PRO A 41 5.76 4.31 10.11
CA PRO A 41 6.08 5.60 10.72
C PRO A 41 6.23 5.57 12.24
N GLY A 42 5.46 4.72 12.95
CA GLY A 42 5.58 4.59 14.41
C GLY A 42 6.95 4.11 14.94
N MET A 43 7.85 3.68 14.05
CA MET A 43 9.23 3.30 14.38
C MET A 43 10.23 4.47 14.26
N PHE A 44 9.74 5.67 13.95
CA PHE A 44 10.54 6.86 13.65
C PHE A 44 9.98 8.08 14.39
N HIS A 45 10.72 9.18 14.36
CA HIS A 45 10.14 10.48 14.71
C HIS A 45 9.18 10.92 13.62
N THR A 46 7.97 11.32 13.99
CA THR A 46 6.92 11.69 13.07
C THR A 46 6.35 13.06 13.37
N PHE A 47 5.73 13.66 12.36
CA PHE A 47 4.84 14.80 12.50
C PHE A 47 3.49 14.48 11.85
N PRO A 48 2.38 15.03 12.36
CA PRO A 48 1.07 14.84 11.75
C PRO A 48 0.97 15.62 10.43
N LEU A 49 0.33 15.02 9.44
CA LEU A 49 0.08 15.70 8.16
C LEU A 49 -0.96 16.82 8.37
N PRO A 50 -0.70 18.06 7.91
CA PRO A 50 -1.71 19.13 7.94
C PRO A 50 -3.01 18.67 7.28
N ASN A 51 -4.17 18.93 7.90
CA ASN A 51 -5.50 18.50 7.52
C ASN A 51 -5.81 16.99 7.66
N TYR A 52 -4.83 16.16 8.03
CA TYR A 52 -4.99 14.71 8.28
C TYR A 52 -4.12 14.31 9.47
N PRO A 53 -4.45 14.75 10.69
CA PRO A 53 -3.60 14.54 11.86
C PRO A 53 -3.44 13.07 12.24
N GLU A 54 -4.34 12.20 11.75
CA GLU A 54 -4.24 10.75 11.88
C GLU A 54 -3.13 10.13 11.02
N ILE A 55 -2.63 10.87 9.99
CA ILE A 55 -1.54 10.43 9.14
C ILE A 55 -0.23 10.99 9.71
N SER A 56 0.59 10.09 10.24
CA SER A 56 1.93 10.41 10.73
C SER A 56 2.96 10.23 9.64
N VAL A 57 3.75 11.27 9.38
CA VAL A 57 4.83 11.25 8.37
C VAL A 57 6.17 11.12 9.09
N ALA A 58 6.95 10.10 8.72
CA ALA A 58 8.30 9.92 9.25
C ALA A 58 9.26 10.95 8.65
N TRP A 59 10.08 11.62 9.50
CA TRP A 59 11.04 12.61 9.02
C TRP A 59 12.50 12.17 9.17
N ASN A 60 12.83 11.27 10.12
CA ASN A 60 14.19 10.70 10.24
C ASN A 60 14.36 9.37 9.50
N PHE A 61 13.85 9.31 8.27
CA PHE A 61 13.80 8.09 7.45
C PHE A 61 15.18 7.56 7.02
N TRP A 62 16.28 8.30 7.21
CA TRP A 62 17.65 7.81 7.01
C TRP A 62 18.01 6.62 7.91
N ASP A 63 17.31 6.43 9.04
CA ASP A 63 17.48 5.24 9.90
C ASP A 63 16.84 3.97 9.30
N LEU A 64 16.07 4.09 8.23
CA LEU A 64 15.43 2.97 7.54
C LEU A 64 16.47 1.95 7.05
N LYS A 65 17.58 2.41 6.48
CA LYS A 65 18.67 1.54 6.01
C LYS A 65 19.14 0.56 7.09
N LYS A 66 19.44 1.05 8.27
CA LYS A 66 19.89 0.21 9.41
C LYS A 66 18.85 -0.85 9.79
N LYS A 67 17.54 -0.50 9.70
CA LYS A 67 16.46 -1.45 10.02
C LYS A 67 16.35 -2.54 8.95
N ILE A 68 16.47 -2.19 7.67
CA ILE A 68 16.46 -3.14 6.55
C ILE A 68 17.63 -4.12 6.70
N GLU A 69 18.87 -3.62 6.88
CA GLU A 69 20.07 -4.43 7.02
C GLU A 69 20.01 -5.35 8.24
N LYS A 70 19.48 -4.87 9.36
CA LYS A 70 19.32 -5.66 10.59
C LYS A 70 18.35 -6.83 10.41
N PHE A 71 17.26 -6.66 9.68
CA PHE A 71 16.30 -7.72 9.46
C PHE A 71 16.79 -8.76 8.45
N ASP A 72 17.54 -8.34 7.42
CA ASP A 72 18.13 -9.21 6.39
C ASP A 72 17.05 -10.08 5.71
N ALA A 73 16.17 -9.44 4.94
CA ALA A 73 15.00 -10.04 4.34
C ALA A 73 15.30 -10.83 3.07
N ASP A 74 14.60 -11.97 2.86
CA ASP A 74 14.59 -12.70 1.59
C ASP A 74 13.74 -12.01 0.53
N TYR A 75 12.67 -11.29 0.95
CA TYR A 75 11.73 -10.60 0.07
C TYR A 75 11.39 -9.22 0.63
N MET A 76 11.27 -8.25 -0.28
CA MET A 76 10.91 -6.88 0.06
C MET A 76 9.63 -6.45 -0.65
N HIS A 77 8.72 -5.83 0.12
CA HIS A 77 7.50 -5.21 -0.40
C HIS A 77 7.40 -3.77 0.08
N ILE A 78 7.17 -2.84 -0.85
CA ILE A 78 6.96 -1.43 -0.57
C ILE A 78 5.49 -1.12 -0.86
N SER A 79 4.72 -0.87 0.20
CA SER A 79 3.26 -0.85 0.12
C SER A 79 2.69 0.49 -0.36
N VAL A 80 3.34 1.61 -0.07
CA VAL A 80 2.85 2.96 -0.41
C VAL A 80 3.99 3.90 -0.77
N GLU A 81 3.65 5.01 -1.46
CA GLU A 81 4.56 5.96 -2.11
C GLU A 81 5.04 7.11 -1.18
N GLY A 82 4.93 6.92 0.14
CA GLY A 82 5.37 7.92 1.12
C GLY A 82 6.88 7.98 1.32
N PRO A 83 7.38 8.80 2.27
CA PRO A 83 8.81 8.99 2.52
C PRO A 83 9.58 7.71 2.83
N LEU A 84 8.98 6.79 3.61
CA LEU A 84 9.59 5.48 3.90
C LEU A 84 9.60 4.62 2.63
N GLY A 85 8.50 4.62 1.86
CA GLY A 85 8.43 3.90 0.59
C GLY A 85 9.47 4.38 -0.41
N VAL A 86 9.63 5.69 -0.60
CA VAL A 86 10.64 6.28 -1.48
C VAL A 86 12.06 5.91 -1.03
N THR A 87 12.33 5.99 0.28
CA THR A 87 13.65 5.63 0.83
C THR A 87 13.93 4.14 0.67
N GLY A 88 12.93 3.28 0.93
CA GLY A 88 13.06 1.83 0.73
C GLY A 88 13.31 1.46 -0.74
N ARG A 89 12.58 2.11 -1.67
CA ARG A 89 12.81 1.97 -3.11
C ARG A 89 14.25 2.34 -3.49
N HIS A 90 14.74 3.47 -3.01
CA HIS A 90 16.09 3.95 -3.29
C HIS A 90 17.13 2.93 -2.80
N TYR A 91 16.98 2.47 -1.57
CA TYR A 91 17.83 1.42 -1.00
C TYR A 91 17.84 0.13 -1.86
N CYS A 92 16.67 -0.33 -2.30
CA CYS A 92 16.57 -1.53 -3.13
C CYS A 92 17.31 -1.36 -4.47
N LEU A 93 17.13 -0.20 -5.12
CA LEU A 93 17.78 0.09 -6.41
C LEU A 93 19.30 0.21 -6.27
N GLU A 94 19.80 0.90 -5.25
CA GLU A 94 21.26 1.03 -5.01
C GLU A 94 21.94 -0.31 -4.73
N ASN A 95 21.21 -1.24 -4.10
CA ASN A 95 21.76 -2.55 -3.72
C ASN A 95 21.34 -3.68 -4.66
N ASN A 96 20.67 -3.38 -5.79
CA ASN A 96 20.16 -4.36 -6.75
C ASN A 96 19.24 -5.43 -6.10
N ILE A 97 18.47 -5.04 -5.11
CA ILE A 97 17.51 -5.92 -4.41
C ILE A 97 16.17 -5.87 -5.14
N PRO A 98 15.65 -6.99 -5.66
CA PRO A 98 14.32 -7.03 -6.24
C PRO A 98 13.26 -6.79 -5.17
N TYR A 99 12.28 -5.95 -5.49
CA TYR A 99 11.18 -5.62 -4.59
C TYR A 99 9.85 -5.59 -5.34
N THR A 100 8.77 -5.69 -4.61
CA THR A 100 7.40 -5.53 -5.14
C THR A 100 6.75 -4.27 -4.59
N THR A 101 5.80 -3.73 -5.34
CA THR A 101 4.99 -2.59 -4.90
C THR A 101 3.50 -2.87 -5.06
N CYS A 102 2.65 -1.98 -4.58
CA CYS A 102 1.20 -2.07 -4.76
C CYS A 102 0.59 -0.70 -5.04
N ILE A 103 -0.29 -0.63 -6.04
CA ILE A 103 -1.13 0.54 -6.30
C ILE A 103 -2.48 0.30 -5.62
N HIS A 104 -2.75 1.04 -4.55
CA HIS A 104 -3.93 0.85 -3.72
C HIS A 104 -5.15 1.64 -4.18
N THR A 105 -4.95 2.78 -4.85
CA THR A 105 -6.00 3.75 -5.22
C THR A 105 -5.69 4.41 -6.56
N LYS A 106 -6.70 5.02 -7.17
CA LYS A 106 -6.50 5.95 -8.30
C LYS A 106 -5.95 7.29 -7.78
N PHE A 107 -4.70 7.27 -7.35
CA PHE A 107 -4.03 8.39 -6.70
C PHE A 107 -3.91 9.65 -7.58
N PRO A 108 -3.65 9.56 -8.91
CA PRO A 108 -3.59 10.74 -9.77
C PRO A 108 -4.87 11.54 -9.78
N GLU A 109 -6.02 10.87 -9.92
CA GLU A 109 -7.34 11.51 -9.93
C GLU A 109 -7.63 12.18 -8.58
N TYR A 110 -7.33 11.50 -7.48
CA TYR A 110 -7.51 12.07 -6.14
C TYR A 110 -6.67 13.33 -5.92
N VAL A 111 -5.40 13.31 -6.35
CA VAL A 111 -4.51 14.48 -6.23
C VAL A 111 -4.95 15.64 -7.13
N TYR A 112 -5.42 15.32 -8.34
CA TYR A 112 -5.95 16.32 -9.25
C TYR A 112 -7.20 17.01 -8.67
N GLU A 113 -8.18 16.25 -8.21
CA GLU A 113 -9.41 16.78 -7.64
C GLU A 113 -9.17 17.62 -6.39
N ARG A 114 -8.20 17.25 -5.57
CA ARG A 114 -7.99 17.90 -4.28
C ARG A 114 -6.98 19.04 -4.32
N PHE A 115 -5.96 18.96 -5.14
CA PHE A 115 -4.83 19.89 -5.16
C PHE A 115 -4.62 20.58 -6.50
N GLY A 116 -5.36 20.21 -7.54
CA GLY A 116 -5.21 20.78 -8.89
C GLY A 116 -3.89 20.42 -9.58
N ILE A 117 -3.14 19.43 -9.05
CA ILE A 117 -1.87 18.98 -9.66
C ILE A 117 -2.20 18.15 -10.90
N GLY A 118 -1.61 18.49 -12.03
CA GLY A 118 -1.91 17.86 -13.32
C GLY A 118 -1.73 16.35 -13.31
N LEU A 119 -2.65 15.64 -13.94
CA LEU A 119 -2.66 14.17 -14.01
C LEU A 119 -1.36 13.58 -14.56
N ASP A 120 -0.78 14.21 -15.59
CA ASP A 120 0.46 13.73 -16.22
C ASP A 120 1.65 13.77 -15.27
N VAL A 121 1.75 14.81 -14.44
CA VAL A 121 2.80 14.94 -13.42
C VAL A 121 2.66 13.83 -12.39
N THR A 122 1.45 13.63 -11.88
CA THR A 122 1.19 12.61 -10.86
C THR A 122 1.39 11.20 -11.42
N LYS A 123 0.93 10.92 -12.63
CA LYS A 123 1.18 9.65 -13.34
C LYS A 123 2.68 9.44 -13.58
N GLY A 124 3.42 10.49 -13.94
CA GLY A 124 4.87 10.45 -14.10
C GLY A 124 5.59 10.04 -12.81
N LEU A 125 5.21 10.63 -11.66
CA LEU A 125 5.76 10.29 -10.35
C LEU A 125 5.44 8.83 -9.96
N LEU A 126 4.22 8.37 -10.19
CA LEU A 126 3.85 6.98 -9.92
C LEU A 126 4.62 6.00 -10.80
N LYS A 127 4.77 6.28 -12.09
CA LYS A 127 5.60 5.46 -12.99
C LYS A 127 7.04 5.41 -12.53
N TRP A 128 7.61 6.56 -12.16
CA TRP A 128 8.95 6.62 -11.59
C TRP A 128 9.07 5.75 -10.35
N PHE A 129 8.05 5.70 -9.50
CA PHE A 129 8.07 4.90 -8.28
C PHE A 129 7.91 3.40 -8.55
N HIS A 130 6.94 3.01 -9.38
CA HIS A 130 6.53 1.62 -9.55
C HIS A 130 7.27 0.84 -10.65
N ASN A 131 7.57 1.46 -11.79
CA ASN A 131 8.14 0.74 -12.93
C ASN A 131 9.50 0.04 -12.66
N PRO A 132 10.37 0.51 -11.77
CA PRO A 132 11.58 -0.22 -11.42
C PRO A 132 11.34 -1.45 -10.51
N ALA A 133 10.13 -1.64 -9.99
CA ALA A 133 9.80 -2.80 -9.16
C ALA A 133 9.76 -4.10 -9.99
N ALA A 134 10.16 -5.21 -9.40
CA ALA A 134 10.07 -6.51 -10.04
C ALA A 134 8.62 -6.89 -10.40
N LYS A 135 7.66 -6.50 -9.55
CA LYS A 135 6.21 -6.58 -9.82
C LYS A 135 5.46 -5.50 -9.04
N THR A 136 4.41 -4.97 -9.67
CA THR A 136 3.47 -4.02 -9.06
C THR A 136 2.08 -4.64 -8.97
N LEU A 137 1.55 -4.74 -7.76
CA LEU A 137 0.26 -5.35 -7.50
C LEU A 137 -0.87 -4.35 -7.77
N VAL A 138 -1.91 -4.76 -8.47
CA VAL A 138 -3.07 -3.94 -8.86
C VAL A 138 -4.37 -4.67 -8.55
N ASN A 139 -5.39 -3.95 -8.09
CA ASN A 139 -6.58 -4.56 -7.49
C ASN A 139 -7.60 -5.12 -8.49
N THR A 140 -7.74 -4.53 -9.67
CA THR A 140 -8.78 -4.87 -10.64
C THR A 140 -8.21 -4.96 -12.05
N ILE A 141 -8.87 -5.75 -12.89
CA ILE A 141 -8.48 -5.92 -14.30
C ILE A 141 -8.56 -4.58 -15.03
N SER A 142 -9.67 -3.85 -14.90
CA SER A 142 -9.85 -2.56 -15.57
C SER A 142 -8.77 -1.53 -15.19
N HIS A 143 -8.41 -1.46 -13.90
CA HIS A 143 -7.35 -0.56 -13.44
C HIS A 143 -5.97 -0.98 -13.96
N LYS A 144 -5.72 -2.29 -14.06
CA LYS A 144 -4.50 -2.82 -14.66
C LYS A 144 -4.39 -2.40 -16.14
N GLU A 145 -5.46 -2.56 -16.92
CA GLU A 145 -5.52 -2.17 -18.33
C GLU A 145 -5.31 -0.65 -18.52
N GLU A 146 -5.95 0.18 -17.69
CA GLU A 146 -5.73 1.64 -17.69
C GLU A 146 -4.25 1.99 -17.43
N LEU A 147 -3.63 1.38 -16.42
CA LEU A 147 -2.24 1.62 -16.08
C LEU A 147 -1.27 1.14 -17.18
N GLU A 148 -1.55 0.01 -17.84
CA GLU A 148 -0.76 -0.49 -18.97
C GLU A 148 -0.80 0.50 -20.14
N GLN A 149 -1.97 1.09 -20.44
CA GLN A 149 -2.11 2.14 -21.45
C GLN A 149 -1.34 3.41 -21.06
N ASP A 150 -1.26 3.72 -19.77
CA ASP A 150 -0.48 4.85 -19.24
C ASP A 150 1.05 4.57 -19.20
N GLY A 151 1.50 3.36 -19.58
CA GLY A 151 2.91 2.99 -19.64
C GLY A 151 3.50 2.46 -18.33
N PHE A 152 2.66 1.90 -17.46
CA PHE A 152 3.15 1.10 -16.34
C PHE A 152 3.51 -0.30 -16.81
N THR A 153 4.54 -0.89 -16.19
CA THR A 153 5.05 -2.21 -16.54
C THR A 153 4.95 -3.19 -15.37
N ASP A 154 5.10 -4.48 -15.67
CA ASP A 154 5.18 -5.55 -14.67
C ASP A 154 4.00 -5.61 -13.68
N LEU A 155 2.80 -5.28 -14.16
CA LEU A 155 1.58 -5.26 -13.37
C LEU A 155 1.03 -6.68 -13.15
N VAL A 156 0.69 -6.99 -11.90
CA VAL A 156 0.09 -8.26 -11.49
C VAL A 156 -1.24 -8.01 -10.80
N LEU A 157 -2.28 -8.74 -11.21
CA LEU A 157 -3.58 -8.65 -10.56
C LEU A 157 -3.52 -9.28 -9.15
N TRP A 158 -3.97 -8.52 -8.17
CA TRP A 158 -4.08 -8.93 -6.78
C TRP A 158 -5.41 -8.44 -6.18
N SER A 159 -6.38 -9.33 -6.09
CA SER A 159 -7.74 -9.05 -5.59
C SER A 159 -7.77 -9.08 -4.06
N ARG A 160 -7.12 -8.32 -3.33
CA ARG A 160 -7.07 -8.19 -1.86
C ARG A 160 -7.79 -9.24 -1.00
N GLY A 161 -8.86 -9.86 -1.49
CA GLY A 161 -9.70 -10.81 -0.75
C GLY A 161 -10.60 -10.15 0.30
N PHE A 162 -11.26 -10.98 1.11
CA PHE A 162 -12.11 -10.56 2.24
C PHE A 162 -12.03 -11.62 3.36
N ASP A 163 -12.37 -11.24 4.57
CA ASP A 163 -12.42 -12.16 5.70
C ASP A 163 -13.76 -12.91 5.71
N GLU A 164 -13.73 -14.19 5.37
CA GLU A 164 -14.90 -15.07 5.32
C GLU A 164 -15.60 -15.26 6.68
N LYS A 165 -14.91 -15.00 7.78
CA LYS A 165 -15.50 -15.06 9.13
C LYS A 165 -16.38 -13.85 9.43
N ILE A 166 -16.10 -12.72 8.77
CA ILE A 166 -16.86 -11.47 8.91
C ILE A 166 -17.90 -11.36 7.80
N PHE A 167 -17.53 -11.69 6.56
CA PHE A 167 -18.37 -11.57 5.37
C PHE A 167 -18.81 -12.95 4.90
N TYR A 168 -19.98 -13.38 5.32
CA TYR A 168 -20.58 -14.67 4.93
C TYR A 168 -22.01 -14.47 4.41
N PRO A 169 -22.49 -15.36 3.52
CA PRO A 169 -23.86 -15.28 3.04
C PRO A 169 -24.85 -15.38 4.20
N CYS A 170 -25.70 -14.36 4.35
CA CYS A 170 -26.77 -14.36 5.33
C CYS A 170 -28.07 -14.83 4.66
N PRO A 171 -28.88 -15.73 5.30
CA PRO A 171 -30.20 -16.06 4.80
C PRO A 171 -31.02 -14.79 4.61
N LYS A 172 -31.64 -14.64 3.43
CA LYS A 172 -32.44 -13.46 3.10
C LYS A 172 -33.59 -13.34 4.10
N GLY A 173 -33.44 -12.46 5.08
CA GLY A 173 -34.56 -12.00 5.90
C GLY A 173 -35.61 -11.31 5.01
N GLY A 174 -36.88 -11.39 5.41
CA GLY A 174 -38.07 -11.07 4.63
C GLY A 174 -38.01 -9.85 3.70
N LYS A 175 -38.96 -9.77 2.79
CA LYS A 175 -39.08 -8.87 1.63
C LYS A 175 -39.15 -7.35 1.95
N LYS A 176 -38.30 -6.82 2.85
CA LYS A 176 -38.22 -5.37 3.02
C LYS A 176 -37.38 -4.76 1.88
N LYS A 177 -38.02 -3.87 1.10
CA LYS A 177 -37.28 -3.06 0.11
C LYS A 177 -36.60 -1.93 0.84
N PHE A 178 -35.27 -1.81 0.72
CA PHE A 178 -34.48 -0.70 1.25
C PHE A 178 -33.36 -0.36 0.29
N LEU A 179 -32.89 0.88 0.35
CA LEU A 179 -31.66 1.30 -0.30
C LEU A 179 -30.54 1.18 0.73
N LEU A 180 -29.49 0.46 0.37
CA LEU A 180 -28.31 0.29 1.22
C LEU A 180 -27.13 1.05 0.60
N TYR A 181 -26.57 1.99 1.35
CA TYR A 181 -25.28 2.59 1.06
C TYR A 181 -24.23 2.00 1.98
N VAL A 182 -23.16 1.46 1.41
CA VAL A 182 -22.02 0.95 2.15
C VAL A 182 -20.76 1.69 1.66
N GLY A 183 -20.26 2.61 2.48
CA GLY A 183 -19.12 3.44 2.12
C GLY A 183 -18.81 4.47 3.20
N ARG A 184 -17.68 5.19 3.04
CA ARG A 184 -17.40 6.34 3.88
C ARG A 184 -18.28 7.52 3.49
N VAL A 185 -18.81 8.22 4.48
CA VAL A 185 -19.36 9.56 4.31
C VAL A 185 -18.18 10.52 4.48
N ALA A 186 -17.72 11.12 3.38
CA ALA A 186 -16.68 12.13 3.38
C ALA A 186 -17.28 13.44 2.87
N VAL A 187 -16.93 14.54 3.51
CA VAL A 187 -17.29 15.92 3.11
C VAL A 187 -16.12 16.50 2.32
#